data_ded169109ea781cb5dd17656c400b2c5
#
_entry.id   ded169109ea781cb5dd17656c400b2c5
#
_cell.length_a   1.000
_cell.length_b   1.000
_cell.length_c   1.000
_cell.angle_alpha   90.00
_cell.angle_beta   90.00
_cell.angle_gamma   90.00
#
_symmetry.space_group_name_H-M   'P 1'
#
loop_
_entity.id
_entity.type
_entity.pdbx_description
1 polymer ?
#
loop_
_entity_poly.entity_id
_entity_poly.type
_entity_poly.pdbx_seq_one_letter_code
_entity_poly.pdbx_strand_id
1 'polypeptide(L)'
;MSNDSSVVRDPLYGWVMVISVFTLTALSFGTMGSISVFLKPLSNEFGWTRGNTAFGYTVASLGSAFFGIIWGYMADKYGTRFFGFFATFFMVSCLFFLGKQNSILHFYALYFCFGAFGNAVVGSPLYANVGFWFKKNPGLALGITAAGGAAGQGIIPLISTNLIRVYGWQDAYMYLSFLYLLIMVPFSFLIKESPWRKKARIAVNDEFRDFPLSEREVITWISCAVIFCCICMSVPIVHLIPLLTDASFSEDFAASVFLVLMIFGIIGRIISGKLGDMIGALPTYILMSIGQTISVLGFPYIDFKVGLFVLAAAFGFTYSGVMSAILVCARMMVSAKLAGRAMALGSFFGWVGMGLGGYFGGLLFDIKGDYTWSFQFASAMGSVNIFILWQFHKRIKKQAHATA
;
A
#
# COMPACT_ATOMS: atom_id res chain seq x y z
N MET A 1 11.14 -8.72 49.29
CA MET A 1 11.05 -7.90 48.07
C MET A 1 11.79 -8.64 46.98
N SER A 2 11.11 -9.54 46.27
CA SER A 2 11.66 -10.28 45.15
C SER A 2 11.47 -9.43 43.89
N ASN A 3 12.58 -8.92 43.38
CA ASN A 3 12.68 -8.21 42.13
C ASN A 3 12.58 -9.21 40.97
N ASP A 4 11.37 -9.69 40.68
CA ASP A 4 11.11 -10.57 39.53
C ASP A 4 10.90 -9.71 38.27
N SER A 5 12.01 -9.12 37.80
CA SER A 5 12.07 -8.55 36.47
C SER A 5 12.12 -9.68 35.43
N SER A 6 11.03 -10.47 35.36
CA SER A 6 10.83 -11.40 34.26
C SER A 6 10.85 -10.60 32.97
N VAL A 7 11.96 -10.71 32.22
CA VAL A 7 12.10 -10.14 30.89
C VAL A 7 10.96 -10.68 30.03
N VAL A 8 9.92 -9.91 29.83
CA VAL A 8 8.78 -10.29 28.98
C VAL A 8 9.32 -10.46 27.57
N ARG A 9 9.56 -11.70 27.17
CA ARG A 9 9.97 -12.03 25.81
C ARG A 9 8.73 -12.10 24.92
N ASP A 10 8.83 -11.47 23.74
CA ASP A 10 7.80 -11.66 22.72
C ASP A 10 7.79 -13.14 22.29
N PRO A 11 6.60 -13.75 22.13
CA PRO A 11 6.51 -15.18 21.85
C PRO A 11 7.04 -15.49 20.45
N LEU A 12 7.79 -16.58 20.33
CA LEU A 12 8.32 -17.07 19.05
C LEU A 12 7.21 -17.21 17.98
N TYR A 13 6.01 -17.62 18.38
CA TYR A 13 4.89 -17.74 17.46
C TYR A 13 4.46 -16.39 16.86
N GLY A 14 4.71 -15.29 17.54
CA GLY A 14 4.50 -13.94 16.99
C GLY A 14 5.30 -13.73 15.69
N TRP A 15 6.53 -14.24 15.62
CA TRP A 15 7.35 -14.16 14.40
C TRP A 15 6.83 -15.07 13.28
N VAL A 16 6.26 -16.23 13.61
CA VAL A 16 5.54 -17.06 12.63
C VAL A 16 4.35 -16.30 12.05
N MET A 17 3.62 -15.55 12.87
CA MET A 17 2.53 -14.67 12.42
C MET A 17 3.04 -13.55 11.51
N VAL A 18 4.18 -12.92 11.86
CA VAL A 18 4.81 -11.89 11.01
C VAL A 18 5.12 -12.45 9.63
N ILE A 19 5.81 -13.60 9.55
CA ILE A 19 6.18 -14.23 8.27
C ILE A 19 4.93 -14.62 7.48
N SER A 20 3.92 -15.19 8.14
CA SER A 20 2.69 -15.61 7.47
C SER A 20 1.94 -14.41 6.88
N VAL A 21 1.74 -13.35 7.65
CA VAL A 21 1.02 -12.17 7.16
C VAL A 21 1.87 -11.38 6.16
N PHE A 22 3.20 -11.33 6.32
CA PHE A 22 4.14 -10.81 5.31
C PHE A 22 3.92 -11.48 3.95
N THR A 23 3.88 -12.83 3.93
CA THR A 23 3.71 -13.62 2.69
C THR A 23 2.35 -13.37 2.04
N LEU A 24 1.26 -13.42 2.83
CA LEU A 24 -0.08 -13.12 2.31
C LEU A 24 -0.17 -11.69 1.76
N THR A 25 0.44 -10.73 2.45
CA THR A 25 0.51 -9.33 2.01
C THR A 25 1.32 -9.19 0.73
N ALA A 26 2.47 -9.89 0.63
CA ALA A 26 3.30 -9.85 -0.56
C ALA A 26 2.52 -10.31 -1.79
N LEU A 27 1.80 -11.42 -1.69
CA LEU A 27 0.99 -11.92 -2.80
C LEU A 27 -0.19 -11.00 -3.13
N SER A 28 -0.86 -10.47 -2.11
CA SER A 28 -1.96 -9.52 -2.29
C SER A 28 -1.54 -8.25 -3.03
N PHE A 29 -0.54 -7.56 -2.53
CA PHE A 29 -0.03 -6.32 -3.15
C PHE A 29 0.73 -6.61 -4.45
N GLY A 30 1.32 -7.80 -4.58
CA GLY A 30 1.97 -8.26 -5.80
C GLY A 30 1.00 -8.31 -6.99
N THR A 31 -0.19 -8.88 -6.81
CA THR A 31 -1.24 -8.86 -7.86
C THR A 31 -1.67 -7.42 -8.18
N MET A 32 -1.84 -6.58 -7.17
CA MET A 32 -2.20 -5.17 -7.39
C MET A 32 -1.12 -4.44 -8.22
N GLY A 33 0.17 -4.66 -7.92
CA GLY A 33 1.27 -4.08 -8.69
C GLY A 33 1.42 -4.68 -10.10
N SER A 34 1.05 -5.95 -10.28
CA SER A 34 1.19 -6.65 -11.57
C SER A 34 0.26 -6.13 -12.65
N ILE A 35 -0.78 -5.35 -12.31
CA ILE A 35 -1.64 -4.73 -13.33
C ILE A 35 -0.81 -3.90 -14.32
N SER A 36 0.31 -3.33 -13.89
CA SER A 36 1.24 -2.57 -14.73
C SER A 36 1.82 -3.38 -15.89
N VAL A 37 2.04 -4.69 -15.72
CA VAL A 37 2.55 -5.57 -16.77
C VAL A 37 1.42 -6.20 -17.61
N PHE A 38 0.24 -6.39 -17.05
CA PHE A 38 -0.93 -6.89 -17.78
C PHE A 38 -1.64 -5.82 -18.61
N LEU A 39 -1.38 -4.52 -18.35
CA LEU A 39 -2.09 -3.39 -18.96
C LEU A 39 -1.98 -3.42 -20.50
N LYS A 40 -0.76 -3.52 -21.04
CA LYS A 40 -0.54 -3.54 -22.49
C LYS A 40 -1.11 -4.79 -23.18
N PRO A 41 -0.83 -6.02 -22.70
CA PRO A 41 -1.41 -7.23 -23.28
C PRO A 41 -2.93 -7.20 -23.36
N LEU A 42 -3.61 -6.79 -22.29
CA LEU A 42 -5.08 -6.70 -22.27
C LEU A 42 -5.61 -5.60 -23.19
N SER A 43 -4.98 -4.42 -23.19
CA SER A 43 -5.36 -3.32 -24.08
C SER A 43 -5.23 -3.72 -25.57
N ASN A 44 -4.15 -4.42 -25.91
CA ASN A 44 -3.89 -4.84 -27.30
C ASN A 44 -4.89 -5.92 -27.77
N GLU A 45 -5.22 -6.89 -26.91
CA GLU A 45 -6.09 -8.01 -27.30
C GLU A 45 -7.55 -7.60 -27.39
N PHE A 46 -8.05 -6.81 -26.42
CA PHE A 46 -9.46 -6.45 -26.35
C PHE A 46 -9.77 -5.08 -26.96
N GLY A 47 -8.77 -4.32 -27.38
CA GLY A 47 -8.96 -2.94 -27.84
C GLY A 47 -9.38 -1.96 -26.73
N TRP A 48 -9.17 -2.34 -25.46
CA TRP A 48 -9.51 -1.45 -24.34
C TRP A 48 -8.52 -0.29 -24.24
N THR A 49 -9.01 0.89 -23.88
CA THR A 49 -8.12 2.02 -23.61
C THR A 49 -7.29 1.74 -22.35
N ARG A 50 -6.16 2.44 -22.20
CA ARG A 50 -5.29 2.30 -21.02
C ARG A 50 -6.00 2.72 -19.75
N GLY A 51 -6.81 3.77 -19.81
CA GLY A 51 -7.65 4.22 -18.71
C GLY A 51 -8.65 3.16 -18.26
N ASN A 52 -9.35 2.53 -19.22
CA ASN A 52 -10.30 1.45 -18.94
C ASN A 52 -9.61 0.23 -18.33
N THR A 53 -8.44 -0.14 -18.82
CA THR A 53 -7.69 -1.29 -18.27
C THR A 53 -7.15 -0.94 -16.86
N ALA A 54 -6.60 0.25 -16.66
CA ALA A 54 -6.13 0.72 -15.35
C ALA A 54 -7.27 0.89 -14.34
N PHE A 55 -8.52 1.10 -14.79
CA PHE A 55 -9.69 1.18 -13.92
C PHE A 55 -9.92 -0.12 -13.13
N GLY A 56 -9.44 -1.27 -13.58
CA GLY A 56 -9.39 -2.50 -12.79
C GLY A 56 -8.66 -2.32 -11.46
N TYR A 57 -7.51 -1.63 -11.46
CA TYR A 57 -6.80 -1.27 -10.22
C TYR A 57 -7.64 -0.35 -9.33
N THR A 58 -8.33 0.61 -9.93
CA THR A 58 -9.23 1.53 -9.21
C THR A 58 -10.35 0.77 -8.50
N VAL A 59 -11.00 -0.13 -9.20
CA VAL A 59 -12.12 -0.94 -8.67
C VAL A 59 -11.63 -1.83 -7.52
N ALA A 60 -10.46 -2.46 -7.65
CA ALA A 60 -9.85 -3.24 -6.58
C ALA A 60 -9.49 -2.36 -5.36
N SER A 61 -8.94 -1.17 -5.61
CA SER A 61 -8.60 -0.20 -4.55
C SER A 61 -9.83 0.27 -3.79
N LEU A 62 -10.92 0.61 -4.49
CA LEU A 62 -12.19 0.98 -3.89
C LEU A 62 -12.80 -0.20 -3.11
N GLY A 63 -12.76 -1.42 -3.67
CA GLY A 63 -13.14 -2.63 -2.95
C GLY A 63 -12.37 -2.78 -1.64
N SER A 64 -11.05 -2.58 -1.68
CA SER A 64 -10.19 -2.62 -0.49
C SER A 64 -10.53 -1.53 0.53
N ALA A 65 -10.84 -0.31 0.07
CA ALA A 65 -11.20 0.81 0.92
C ALA A 65 -12.48 0.53 1.73
N PHE A 66 -13.57 0.23 1.03
CA PHE A 66 -14.87 0.02 1.67
C PHE A 66 -14.91 -1.25 2.52
N PHE A 67 -14.43 -2.36 1.97
CA PHE A 67 -14.48 -3.65 2.68
C PHE A 67 -13.43 -3.76 3.78
N GLY A 68 -12.36 -2.99 3.74
CA GLY A 68 -11.38 -2.93 4.83
C GLY A 68 -12.00 -2.52 6.16
N ILE A 69 -12.98 -1.60 6.15
CA ILE A 69 -13.73 -1.19 7.33
C ILE A 69 -14.63 -2.35 7.83
N ILE A 70 -15.32 -3.02 6.91
CA ILE A 70 -16.22 -4.14 7.22
C ILE A 70 -15.43 -5.30 7.82
N TRP A 71 -14.30 -5.68 7.20
CA TRP A 71 -13.46 -6.76 7.68
C TRP A 71 -12.76 -6.45 9.00
N GLY A 72 -12.43 -5.17 9.24
CA GLY A 72 -11.96 -4.71 10.55
C GLY A 72 -12.99 -5.00 11.65
N TYR A 73 -14.25 -4.63 11.42
CA TYR A 73 -15.35 -4.92 12.35
C TYR A 73 -15.58 -6.43 12.51
N MET A 74 -15.58 -7.19 11.41
CA MET A 74 -15.74 -8.65 11.43
C MET A 74 -14.61 -9.33 12.21
N ALA A 75 -13.38 -8.89 12.00
CA ALA A 75 -12.23 -9.36 12.75
C ALA A 75 -12.42 -9.13 14.25
N ASP A 76 -12.92 -7.97 14.63
CA ASP A 76 -13.20 -7.64 16.02
C ASP A 76 -14.25 -8.53 16.66
N LYS A 77 -15.27 -8.91 15.91
CA LYS A 77 -16.39 -9.71 16.41
C LYS A 77 -16.10 -11.22 16.42
N TYR A 78 -15.52 -11.71 15.33
CA TYR A 78 -15.38 -13.16 15.09
C TYR A 78 -13.93 -13.65 15.14
N GLY A 79 -12.95 -12.75 15.26
CA GLY A 79 -11.53 -13.10 15.21
C GLY A 79 -10.99 -13.18 13.78
N THR A 80 -9.68 -13.49 13.67
CA THR A 80 -8.95 -13.47 12.38
C THR A 80 -8.48 -14.84 11.92
N ARG A 81 -8.77 -15.91 12.67
CA ARG A 81 -8.23 -17.25 12.42
C ARG A 81 -8.48 -17.77 11.00
N PHE A 82 -9.68 -17.52 10.45
CA PHE A 82 -10.07 -18.03 9.14
C PHE A 82 -9.84 -17.01 8.00
N PHE A 83 -9.37 -15.82 8.31
CA PHE A 83 -9.20 -14.75 7.32
C PHE A 83 -8.15 -15.11 6.27
N GLY A 84 -7.08 -15.82 6.65
CA GLY A 84 -6.10 -16.32 5.69
C GLY A 84 -6.70 -17.23 4.62
N PHE A 85 -7.49 -18.22 5.03
CA PHE A 85 -8.17 -19.13 4.11
C PHE A 85 -9.19 -18.42 3.24
N PHE A 86 -9.97 -17.51 3.83
CA PHE A 86 -10.97 -16.73 3.11
C PHE A 86 -10.30 -15.87 2.01
N ALA A 87 -9.25 -15.12 2.38
CA ALA A 87 -8.48 -14.33 1.42
C ALA A 87 -7.85 -15.20 0.33
N THR A 88 -7.26 -16.34 0.70
CA THR A 88 -6.67 -17.30 -0.24
C THR A 88 -7.71 -17.78 -1.26
N PHE A 89 -8.88 -18.21 -0.80
CA PHE A 89 -9.94 -18.67 -1.69
C PHE A 89 -10.33 -17.61 -2.73
N PHE A 90 -10.59 -16.39 -2.28
CA PHE A 90 -10.99 -15.32 -3.21
C PHE A 90 -9.84 -14.89 -4.14
N MET A 91 -8.62 -14.74 -3.63
CA MET A 91 -7.48 -14.33 -4.46
C MET A 91 -7.17 -15.36 -5.55
N VAL A 92 -7.10 -16.64 -5.17
CA VAL A 92 -6.84 -17.75 -6.10
C VAL A 92 -7.96 -17.86 -7.14
N SER A 93 -9.22 -17.82 -6.71
CA SER A 93 -10.38 -17.87 -7.62
C SER A 93 -10.39 -16.68 -8.58
N CYS A 94 -10.17 -15.45 -8.07
CA CYS A 94 -10.14 -14.26 -8.93
C CYS A 94 -9.03 -14.36 -9.99
N LEU A 95 -7.80 -14.75 -9.60
CA LEU A 95 -6.71 -14.94 -10.56
C LEU A 95 -7.02 -16.01 -11.61
N PHE A 96 -7.56 -17.15 -11.18
CA PHE A 96 -7.95 -18.22 -12.10
C PHE A 96 -8.98 -17.75 -13.14
N PHE A 97 -10.03 -17.04 -12.69
CA PHE A 97 -11.06 -16.52 -13.59
C PHE A 97 -10.59 -15.31 -14.41
N LEU A 98 -9.61 -14.52 -13.91
CA LEU A 98 -8.97 -13.48 -14.73
C LEU A 98 -8.27 -14.05 -15.95
N GLY A 99 -7.68 -15.23 -15.87
CA GLY A 99 -7.13 -15.93 -17.03
C GLY A 99 -8.19 -16.42 -18.04
N LYS A 100 -9.47 -16.45 -17.67
CA LYS A 100 -10.58 -16.89 -18.52
C LYS A 100 -11.58 -15.78 -18.89
N GLN A 101 -11.31 -14.54 -18.44
CA GLN A 101 -12.21 -13.44 -18.71
C GLN A 101 -12.14 -13.02 -20.19
N ASN A 102 -13.27 -12.53 -20.71
CA ASN A 102 -13.42 -12.10 -22.10
C ASN A 102 -14.16 -10.76 -22.23
N SER A 103 -14.46 -10.11 -21.13
CA SER A 103 -15.13 -8.81 -21.11
C SER A 103 -14.62 -7.91 -20.01
N ILE A 104 -14.68 -6.61 -20.24
CA ILE A 104 -14.23 -5.60 -19.28
C ILE A 104 -15.04 -5.62 -17.98
N LEU A 105 -16.33 -5.99 -18.05
CA LEU A 105 -17.18 -6.09 -16.87
C LEU A 105 -16.76 -7.25 -15.96
N HIS A 106 -16.44 -8.42 -16.55
CA HIS A 106 -15.88 -9.54 -15.81
C HIS A 106 -14.54 -9.18 -15.18
N PHE A 107 -13.67 -8.48 -15.92
CA PHE A 107 -12.40 -7.99 -15.44
C PHE A 107 -12.58 -7.08 -14.20
N TYR A 108 -13.49 -6.10 -14.26
CA TYR A 108 -13.77 -5.22 -13.12
C TYR A 108 -14.38 -5.97 -11.94
N ALA A 109 -15.32 -6.88 -12.18
CA ALA A 109 -15.94 -7.66 -11.11
C ALA A 109 -14.92 -8.53 -10.37
N LEU A 110 -14.00 -9.18 -11.10
CA LEU A 110 -12.95 -10.01 -10.51
C LEU A 110 -11.92 -9.18 -9.74
N TYR A 111 -11.52 -8.01 -10.26
CA TYR A 111 -10.64 -7.09 -9.53
C TYR A 111 -11.33 -6.49 -8.30
N PHE A 112 -12.62 -6.18 -8.37
CA PHE A 112 -13.40 -5.77 -7.20
C PHE A 112 -13.42 -6.86 -6.13
N CYS A 113 -13.75 -8.10 -6.51
CA CYS A 113 -13.74 -9.24 -5.59
C CYS A 113 -12.37 -9.48 -4.99
N PHE A 114 -11.30 -9.38 -5.80
CA PHE A 114 -9.93 -9.47 -5.32
C PHE A 114 -9.61 -8.40 -4.27
N GLY A 115 -9.99 -7.15 -4.52
CA GLY A 115 -9.80 -6.04 -3.58
C GLY A 115 -10.64 -6.19 -2.32
N ALA A 116 -11.93 -6.46 -2.47
CA ALA A 116 -12.91 -6.50 -1.37
C ALA A 116 -12.74 -7.71 -0.45
N PHE A 117 -12.49 -8.91 -1.02
CA PHE A 117 -12.48 -10.16 -0.27
C PHE A 117 -11.07 -10.77 -0.14
N GLY A 118 -10.11 -10.33 -0.91
CA GLY A 118 -8.70 -10.71 -0.82
C GLY A 118 -7.89 -9.65 -0.08
N ASN A 119 -7.58 -8.54 -0.75
CA ASN A 119 -6.67 -7.52 -0.25
C ASN A 119 -7.14 -6.86 1.05
N ALA A 120 -8.43 -6.52 1.16
CA ALA A 120 -9.01 -5.90 2.35
C ALA A 120 -8.92 -6.80 3.59
N VAL A 121 -9.08 -8.12 3.41
CA VAL A 121 -9.01 -9.13 4.48
C VAL A 121 -7.59 -9.30 5.01
N VAL A 122 -6.60 -9.33 4.11
CA VAL A 122 -5.18 -9.48 4.48
C VAL A 122 -4.63 -8.20 5.12
N GLY A 123 -5.11 -7.04 4.73
CA GLY A 123 -4.61 -5.75 5.19
C GLY A 123 -4.86 -5.51 6.68
N SER A 124 -5.71 -4.53 7.02
CA SER A 124 -5.92 -4.05 8.39
C SER A 124 -6.21 -5.15 9.43
N PRO A 125 -7.06 -6.18 9.17
CA PRO A 125 -7.38 -7.18 10.17
C PRO A 125 -6.21 -8.05 10.61
N LEU A 126 -5.43 -8.56 9.65
CA LEU A 126 -4.30 -9.43 9.96
C LEU A 126 -3.11 -8.63 10.53
N TYR A 127 -2.91 -7.39 10.06
CA TYR A 127 -1.91 -6.50 10.66
C TYR A 127 -2.20 -6.20 12.11
N ALA A 128 -3.46 -5.88 12.44
CA ALA A 128 -3.86 -5.67 13.82
C ALA A 128 -3.62 -6.92 14.68
N ASN A 129 -3.92 -8.09 14.16
CA ASN A 129 -3.65 -9.35 14.87
C ASN A 129 -2.14 -9.55 15.12
N VAL A 130 -1.27 -9.28 14.14
CA VAL A 130 0.19 -9.31 14.36
C VAL A 130 0.61 -8.36 15.48
N GLY A 131 0.10 -7.12 15.46
CA GLY A 131 0.42 -6.13 16.50
C GLY A 131 0.10 -6.60 17.92
N PHE A 132 -0.96 -7.40 18.12
CA PHE A 132 -1.32 -7.95 19.43
C PHE A 132 -0.42 -9.09 19.93
N TRP A 133 0.42 -9.68 19.08
CA TRP A 133 1.38 -10.71 19.50
C TRP A 133 2.63 -10.12 20.18
N PHE A 134 2.91 -8.84 20.00
CA PHE A 134 4.14 -8.18 20.46
C PHE A 134 3.85 -7.13 21.53
N LYS A 135 4.60 -7.22 22.64
CA LYS A 135 4.55 -6.23 23.72
C LYS A 135 5.76 -5.30 23.68
N LYS A 136 6.94 -5.83 23.34
CA LYS A 136 8.20 -5.09 23.37
C LYS A 136 8.47 -4.32 22.09
N ASN A 137 8.28 -4.96 20.92
CA ASN A 137 8.62 -4.39 19.61
C ASN A 137 7.45 -4.51 18.59
N PRO A 138 6.23 -4.02 18.89
CA PRO A 138 5.11 -4.12 17.95
C PRO A 138 5.34 -3.34 16.66
N GLY A 139 6.05 -2.20 16.73
CA GLY A 139 6.38 -1.39 15.56
C GLY A 139 7.30 -2.12 14.57
N LEU A 140 8.32 -2.82 15.06
CA LEU A 140 9.20 -3.63 14.22
C LEU A 140 8.43 -4.77 13.52
N ALA A 141 7.60 -5.49 14.28
CA ALA A 141 6.80 -6.58 13.74
C ALA A 141 5.83 -6.10 12.64
N LEU A 142 5.14 -4.99 12.87
CA LEU A 142 4.24 -4.37 11.89
C LEU A 142 5.01 -3.83 10.68
N GLY A 143 6.18 -3.24 10.90
CA GLY A 143 7.07 -2.76 9.83
C GLY A 143 7.52 -3.88 8.90
N ILE A 144 7.98 -5.01 9.45
CA ILE A 144 8.35 -6.19 8.66
C ILE A 144 7.14 -6.74 7.91
N THR A 145 5.99 -6.86 8.58
CA THR A 145 4.76 -7.32 7.94
C THR A 145 4.37 -6.44 6.75
N ALA A 146 4.44 -5.12 6.92
CA ALA A 146 4.13 -4.15 5.87
C ALA A 146 5.14 -4.15 4.71
N ALA A 147 6.41 -4.49 4.99
CA ALA A 147 7.43 -4.65 3.96
C ALA A 147 7.09 -5.77 2.95
N GLY A 148 6.28 -6.75 3.36
CA GLY A 148 5.72 -7.76 2.46
C GLY A 148 5.02 -7.14 1.25
N GLY A 149 4.25 -6.07 1.45
CA GLY A 149 3.58 -5.37 0.35
C GLY A 149 4.56 -4.87 -0.72
N ALA A 150 5.63 -4.20 -0.32
CA ALA A 150 6.66 -3.73 -1.25
C ALA A 150 7.42 -4.90 -1.91
N ALA A 151 7.76 -5.94 -1.15
CA ALA A 151 8.42 -7.13 -1.68
C ALA A 151 7.56 -7.79 -2.77
N GLY A 152 6.27 -7.97 -2.51
CA GLY A 152 5.34 -8.55 -3.47
C GLY A 152 5.15 -7.70 -4.73
N GLN A 153 4.96 -6.39 -4.56
CA GLN A 153 4.85 -5.45 -5.68
C GLN A 153 6.11 -5.43 -6.56
N GLY A 154 7.29 -5.71 -6.01
CA GLY A 154 8.52 -5.83 -6.80
C GLY A 154 8.67 -7.18 -7.48
N ILE A 155 8.42 -8.27 -6.77
CA ILE A 155 8.71 -9.64 -7.23
C ILE A 155 7.64 -10.17 -8.19
N ILE A 156 6.35 -9.98 -7.88
CA ILE A 156 5.27 -10.59 -8.67
C ILE A 156 5.17 -10.02 -10.09
N PRO A 157 5.34 -8.69 -10.34
CA PRO A 157 5.42 -8.18 -11.72
C PRO A 157 6.55 -8.81 -12.53
N LEU A 158 7.74 -9.06 -11.95
CA LEU A 158 8.83 -9.75 -12.63
C LEU A 158 8.44 -11.18 -13.02
N ILE A 159 7.83 -11.93 -12.10
CA ILE A 159 7.32 -13.28 -12.38
C ILE A 159 6.25 -13.19 -13.49
N SER A 160 5.33 -12.25 -13.39
CA SER A 160 4.24 -12.05 -14.34
C SER A 160 4.76 -11.70 -15.74
N THR A 161 5.77 -10.82 -15.87
CA THR A 161 6.42 -10.47 -17.13
C THR A 161 6.96 -11.72 -17.84
N ASN A 162 7.68 -12.58 -17.09
CA ASN A 162 8.22 -13.82 -17.65
C ASN A 162 7.11 -14.80 -18.08
N LEU A 163 6.07 -14.95 -17.27
CA LEU A 163 4.96 -15.82 -17.58
C LEU A 163 4.19 -15.33 -18.81
N ILE A 164 3.92 -14.02 -18.92
CA ILE A 164 3.23 -13.42 -20.07
C ILE A 164 4.03 -13.63 -21.34
N ARG A 165 5.36 -13.43 -21.30
CA ARG A 165 6.24 -13.60 -22.45
C ARG A 165 6.25 -15.04 -22.98
N VAL A 166 6.20 -16.04 -22.09
CA VAL A 166 6.33 -17.46 -22.47
C VAL A 166 4.99 -18.10 -22.80
N TYR A 167 3.94 -17.77 -22.04
CA TYR A 167 2.67 -18.48 -22.07
C TYR A 167 1.47 -17.59 -22.45
N GLY A 168 1.68 -16.27 -22.58
CA GLY A 168 0.58 -15.31 -22.74
C GLY A 168 -0.07 -14.90 -21.42
N TRP A 169 -0.91 -13.88 -21.47
CA TRP A 169 -1.48 -13.27 -20.25
C TRP A 169 -2.54 -14.17 -19.58
N GLN A 170 -3.28 -14.98 -20.37
CA GLN A 170 -4.31 -15.90 -19.86
C GLN A 170 -3.68 -16.95 -18.94
N ASP A 171 -2.68 -17.65 -19.48
CA ASP A 171 -1.98 -18.69 -18.74
C ASP A 171 -1.13 -18.11 -17.61
N ALA A 172 -0.60 -16.90 -17.78
CA ALA A 172 0.11 -16.20 -16.70
C ALA A 172 -0.78 -16.00 -15.47
N TYR A 173 -2.03 -15.56 -15.62
CA TYR A 173 -2.98 -15.48 -14.51
C TYR A 173 -3.29 -16.86 -13.89
N MET A 174 -3.44 -17.90 -14.71
CA MET A 174 -3.68 -19.27 -14.23
C MET A 174 -2.46 -19.79 -13.44
N TYR A 175 -1.24 -19.63 -13.94
CA TYR A 175 -0.03 -20.03 -13.21
C TYR A 175 0.16 -19.24 -11.91
N LEU A 176 -0.13 -17.94 -11.90
CA LEU A 176 -0.15 -17.16 -10.67
C LEU A 176 -1.19 -17.70 -9.68
N SER A 177 -2.38 -18.08 -10.13
CA SER A 177 -3.41 -18.68 -9.29
C SER A 177 -2.89 -19.96 -8.59
N PHE A 178 -2.24 -20.87 -9.34
CA PHE A 178 -1.64 -22.08 -8.76
C PHE A 178 -0.49 -21.77 -7.81
N LEU A 179 0.37 -20.81 -8.15
CA LEU A 179 1.45 -20.36 -7.27
C LEU A 179 0.90 -19.81 -5.96
N TYR A 180 -0.18 -19.00 -6.03
CA TYR A 180 -0.83 -18.44 -4.86
C TYR A 180 -1.48 -19.52 -4.00
N LEU A 181 -2.15 -20.50 -4.61
CA LEU A 181 -2.69 -21.65 -3.90
C LEU A 181 -1.59 -22.39 -3.12
N LEU A 182 -0.48 -22.69 -3.79
CA LEU A 182 0.65 -23.42 -3.21
C LEU A 182 1.28 -22.68 -2.03
N ILE A 183 1.38 -21.35 -2.11
CA ILE A 183 2.03 -20.55 -1.06
C ILE A 183 1.02 -20.15 0.02
N MET A 184 -0.15 -19.62 -0.34
CA MET A 184 -1.06 -19.03 0.64
C MET A 184 -1.71 -20.07 1.55
N VAL A 185 -2.01 -21.28 1.05
CA VAL A 185 -2.66 -22.32 1.87
C VAL A 185 -1.82 -22.70 3.09
N PRO A 186 -0.54 -23.10 2.95
CA PRO A 186 0.30 -23.41 4.12
C PRO A 186 0.40 -22.26 5.12
N PHE A 187 0.61 -21.03 4.64
CA PHE A 187 0.70 -19.86 5.52
C PHE A 187 -0.63 -19.51 6.19
N SER A 188 -1.78 -19.79 5.56
CA SER A 188 -3.10 -19.62 6.15
C SER A 188 -3.34 -20.56 7.35
N PHE A 189 -2.80 -21.77 7.32
CA PHE A 189 -2.84 -22.70 8.47
C PHE A 189 -2.06 -22.18 9.68
N LEU A 190 -1.04 -21.37 9.47
CA LEU A 190 -0.21 -20.79 10.52
C LEU A 190 -0.88 -19.58 11.20
N ILE A 191 -1.96 -19.04 10.65
CA ILE A 191 -2.65 -17.89 11.24
C ILE A 191 -3.39 -18.31 12.49
N LYS A 192 -3.05 -17.69 13.62
CA LYS A 192 -3.72 -17.87 14.92
C LYS A 192 -4.11 -16.51 15.51
N GLU A 193 -5.13 -16.52 16.32
CA GLU A 193 -5.54 -15.36 17.11
C GLU A 193 -4.55 -15.10 18.25
N SER A 194 -4.20 -13.82 18.47
CA SER A 194 -3.37 -13.45 19.61
C SER A 194 -4.11 -13.69 20.93
N PRO A 195 -3.49 -14.41 21.91
CA PRO A 195 -4.11 -14.64 23.21
C PRO A 195 -4.31 -13.34 24.01
N TRP A 196 -3.58 -12.27 23.68
CA TRP A 196 -3.67 -10.97 24.37
C TRP A 196 -4.65 -9.99 23.74
N ARG A 197 -5.26 -10.32 22.60
CA ARG A 197 -6.19 -9.43 21.90
C ARG A 197 -7.33 -8.92 22.80
N LYS A 198 -7.93 -9.79 23.60
CA LYS A 198 -9.01 -9.40 24.54
C LYS A 198 -8.51 -8.45 25.63
N LYS A 199 -7.28 -8.67 26.15
CA LYS A 199 -6.68 -7.84 27.20
C LYS A 199 -6.24 -6.45 26.65
N ALA A 200 -5.71 -6.39 25.44
CA ALA A 200 -5.28 -5.13 24.81
C ALA A 200 -6.46 -4.18 24.55
N ARG A 201 -7.66 -4.70 24.30
CA ARG A 201 -8.88 -3.87 24.15
C ARG A 201 -9.32 -3.17 25.45
N ILE A 202 -9.01 -3.77 26.61
CA ILE A 202 -9.40 -3.23 27.94
C ILE A 202 -8.37 -2.22 28.44
N ALA A 203 -7.11 -2.33 28.00
CA ALA A 203 -5.98 -1.54 28.48
C ALA A 203 -5.74 -0.25 27.72
N VAL A 204 -6.70 0.26 26.95
CA VAL A 204 -6.60 1.61 26.34
C VAL A 204 -6.85 2.63 27.44
N ASN A 205 -5.79 2.93 28.19
CA ASN A 205 -5.79 4.06 29.14
C ASN A 205 -5.99 5.36 28.35
N ASP A 206 -6.87 6.21 28.84
CA ASP A 206 -7.07 7.60 28.42
C ASP A 206 -5.82 8.43 28.80
N GLU A 207 -4.68 8.22 28.15
CA GLU A 207 -3.60 9.21 28.17
C GLU A 207 -4.07 10.41 27.36
N PHE A 208 -4.51 11.42 28.05
CA PHE A 208 -4.88 12.71 27.48
C PHE A 208 -3.62 13.28 26.79
N ARG A 209 -3.69 13.43 25.48
CA ARG A 209 -2.58 13.98 24.71
C ARG A 209 -2.82 15.47 24.56
N ASP A 210 -1.89 16.27 25.08
CA ASP A 210 -1.90 17.71 24.92
C ASP A 210 -1.47 18.07 23.49
N PHE A 211 -2.44 18.12 22.56
CA PHE A 211 -2.20 18.51 21.19
C PHE A 211 -3.02 19.76 20.85
N PRO A 212 -2.43 20.81 20.23
CA PRO A 212 -3.06 22.11 20.11
C PRO A 212 -4.32 22.16 19.23
N LEU A 213 -4.61 21.09 18.44
CA LEU A 213 -5.77 21.03 17.57
C LEU A 213 -6.72 19.90 17.97
N SER A 214 -8.01 20.06 17.66
CA SER A 214 -9.00 19.01 17.87
C SER A 214 -8.69 17.77 17.03
N GLU A 215 -8.96 16.58 17.56
CA GLU A 215 -8.71 15.32 16.88
C GLU A 215 -9.43 15.21 15.54
N ARG A 216 -10.65 15.77 15.44
CA ARG A 216 -11.40 15.81 14.18
C ARG A 216 -10.68 16.65 13.12
N GLU A 217 -10.14 17.81 13.53
CA GLU A 217 -9.39 18.69 12.64
C GLU A 217 -8.12 17.99 12.14
N VAL A 218 -7.37 17.32 13.02
CA VAL A 218 -6.17 16.54 12.67
C VAL A 218 -6.50 15.44 11.68
N ILE A 219 -7.53 14.63 11.96
CA ILE A 219 -7.96 13.54 11.06
C ILE A 219 -8.37 14.09 9.69
N THR A 220 -9.06 15.23 9.65
CA THR A 220 -9.47 15.85 8.39
C THR A 220 -8.27 16.30 7.56
N TRP A 221 -7.29 17.01 8.18
CA TRP A 221 -6.07 17.43 7.49
C TRP A 221 -5.28 16.25 6.93
N ILE A 222 -5.07 15.20 7.73
CA ILE A 222 -4.33 14.01 7.30
C ILE A 222 -5.10 13.30 6.19
N SER A 223 -6.40 13.10 6.32
CA SER A 223 -7.21 12.41 5.32
C SER A 223 -7.23 13.13 3.97
N CYS A 224 -7.35 14.46 3.97
CA CYS A 224 -7.27 15.27 2.76
C CYS A 224 -5.87 15.15 2.10
N ALA A 225 -4.81 15.27 2.88
CA ALA A 225 -3.44 15.16 2.35
C ALA A 225 -3.17 13.77 1.75
N VAL A 226 -3.62 12.71 2.40
CA VAL A 226 -3.41 11.31 1.97
C VAL A 226 -4.03 11.04 0.60
N ILE A 227 -5.18 11.60 0.26
CA ILE A 227 -5.80 11.41 -1.07
C ILE A 227 -4.82 11.86 -2.17
N PHE A 228 -4.35 13.10 -2.10
CA PHE A 228 -3.47 13.68 -3.11
C PHE A 228 -2.08 13.01 -3.13
N CYS A 229 -1.57 12.65 -1.96
CA CYS A 229 -0.36 11.87 -1.82
C CYS A 229 -0.46 10.52 -2.54
N CYS A 230 -1.57 9.79 -2.32
CA CYS A 230 -1.78 8.48 -2.90
C CYS A 230 -2.10 8.53 -4.40
N ILE A 231 -2.73 9.60 -4.90
CA ILE A 231 -2.83 9.86 -6.35
C ILE A 231 -1.42 9.97 -6.96
N CYS A 232 -0.54 10.76 -6.35
CA CYS A 232 0.83 10.94 -6.81
C CYS A 232 1.60 9.62 -6.90
N MET A 233 1.49 8.76 -5.89
CA MET A 233 2.25 7.51 -5.85
C MET A 233 1.68 6.40 -6.73
N SER A 234 0.37 6.38 -6.99
CA SER A 234 -0.25 5.29 -7.75
C SER A 234 0.04 5.37 -9.25
N VAL A 235 0.28 6.55 -9.79
CA VAL A 235 0.62 6.71 -11.21
C VAL A 235 1.88 5.90 -11.57
N PRO A 236 3.03 6.05 -10.90
CA PRO A 236 4.18 5.19 -11.18
C PRO A 236 3.93 3.71 -10.90
N ILE A 237 3.16 3.36 -9.86
CA ILE A 237 2.86 1.96 -9.54
C ILE A 237 2.12 1.27 -10.68
N VAL A 238 1.19 1.96 -11.33
CA VAL A 238 0.37 1.39 -12.41
C VAL A 238 1.00 1.61 -13.79
N HIS A 239 1.67 2.75 -14.01
CA HIS A 239 2.03 3.20 -15.35
C HIS A 239 3.53 3.30 -15.61
N LEU A 240 4.43 3.00 -14.64
CA LEU A 240 5.88 3.08 -14.87
C LEU A 240 6.36 2.03 -15.88
N ILE A 241 5.90 0.78 -15.75
CA ILE A 241 6.28 -0.28 -16.71
C ILE A 241 5.74 0.04 -18.09
N PRO A 242 4.45 0.39 -18.29
CA PRO A 242 3.96 0.88 -19.58
C PRO A 242 4.72 2.08 -20.14
N LEU A 243 5.05 3.09 -19.31
CA LEU A 243 5.86 4.24 -19.74
C LEU A 243 7.20 3.79 -20.34
N LEU A 244 7.94 2.94 -19.61
CA LEU A 244 9.26 2.49 -20.04
C LEU A 244 9.20 1.61 -21.29
N THR A 245 8.21 0.74 -21.38
CA THR A 245 8.04 -0.10 -22.59
C THR A 245 7.55 0.70 -23.80
N ASP A 246 6.81 1.79 -23.63
CA ASP A 246 6.47 2.72 -24.71
C ASP A 246 7.70 3.54 -25.16
N ALA A 247 8.64 3.82 -24.23
CA ALA A 247 9.93 4.40 -24.53
C ALA A 247 10.95 3.39 -25.11
N SER A 248 10.49 2.23 -25.61
CA SER A 248 11.28 1.18 -26.26
C SER A 248 12.29 0.45 -25.36
N PHE A 249 12.17 0.55 -24.03
CA PHE A 249 12.90 -0.34 -23.14
C PHE A 249 12.27 -1.72 -23.10
N SER A 250 13.09 -2.76 -22.86
CA SER A 250 12.57 -4.12 -22.73
C SER A 250 11.68 -4.28 -21.48
N GLU A 251 10.74 -5.20 -21.52
CA GLU A 251 9.85 -5.52 -20.39
C GLU A 251 10.64 -5.95 -19.16
N ASP A 252 11.69 -6.76 -19.34
CA ASP A 252 12.58 -7.21 -18.27
C ASP A 252 13.30 -6.03 -17.60
N PHE A 253 13.74 -5.05 -18.39
CA PHE A 253 14.36 -3.84 -17.86
C PHE A 253 13.35 -3.00 -17.08
N ALA A 254 12.17 -2.77 -17.64
CA ALA A 254 11.10 -2.00 -16.99
C ALA A 254 10.68 -2.65 -15.65
N ALA A 255 10.51 -3.97 -15.62
CA ALA A 255 10.21 -4.71 -14.41
C ALA A 255 11.37 -4.66 -13.38
N SER A 256 12.63 -4.64 -13.84
CA SER A 256 13.80 -4.49 -12.97
C SER A 256 13.88 -3.10 -12.34
N VAL A 257 13.56 -2.04 -13.08
CA VAL A 257 13.45 -0.66 -12.55
C VAL A 257 12.37 -0.61 -11.46
N PHE A 258 11.22 -1.23 -11.71
CA PHE A 258 10.14 -1.31 -10.74
C PHE A 258 10.53 -2.12 -9.49
N LEU A 259 11.30 -3.21 -9.65
CA LEU A 259 11.84 -3.96 -8.51
C LEU A 259 12.77 -3.09 -7.66
N VAL A 260 13.69 -2.33 -8.27
CA VAL A 260 14.59 -1.42 -7.56
C VAL A 260 13.80 -0.37 -6.78
N LEU A 261 12.76 0.20 -7.38
CA LEU A 261 11.82 1.10 -6.70
C LEU A 261 11.26 0.47 -5.42
N MET A 262 10.83 -0.79 -5.49
CA MET A 262 10.24 -1.48 -4.34
C MET A 262 11.28 -1.87 -3.26
N ILE A 263 12.50 -2.24 -3.65
CA ILE A 263 13.60 -2.51 -2.71
C ILE A 263 13.93 -1.26 -1.91
N PHE A 264 14.13 -0.12 -2.58
CA PHE A 264 14.36 1.15 -1.90
C PHE A 264 13.15 1.63 -1.10
N GLY A 265 11.95 1.20 -1.49
CA GLY A 265 10.75 1.39 -0.71
C GLY A 265 10.80 0.70 0.65
N ILE A 266 11.33 -0.51 0.76
CA ILE A 266 11.55 -1.19 2.04
C ILE A 266 12.49 -0.37 2.93
N ILE A 267 13.61 0.08 2.37
CA ILE A 267 14.61 0.90 3.07
C ILE A 267 13.98 2.22 3.54
N GLY A 268 13.25 2.89 2.67
CA GLY A 268 12.56 4.16 2.95
C GLY A 268 11.58 4.07 4.12
N ARG A 269 10.83 2.97 4.24
CA ARG A 269 9.92 2.72 5.38
C ARG A 269 10.65 2.68 6.70
N ILE A 270 11.78 1.99 6.76
CA ILE A 270 12.56 1.82 7.99
C ILE A 270 13.19 3.16 8.40
N ILE A 271 13.84 3.83 7.46
CA ILE A 271 14.55 5.09 7.72
C ILE A 271 13.57 6.21 8.06
N SER A 272 12.43 6.31 7.35
CA SER A 272 11.40 7.31 7.64
C SER A 272 10.80 7.15 9.04
N GLY A 273 10.63 5.92 9.53
CA GLY A 273 10.21 5.67 10.90
C GLY A 273 11.18 6.31 11.90
N LYS A 274 12.48 6.04 11.76
CA LYS A 274 13.52 6.63 12.61
C LYS A 274 13.62 8.16 12.45
N LEU A 275 13.48 8.65 11.24
CA LEU A 275 13.50 10.09 10.96
C LEU A 275 12.31 10.80 11.63
N GLY A 276 11.13 10.15 11.66
CA GLY A 276 9.97 10.65 12.38
C GLY A 276 10.19 10.80 13.89
N ASP A 277 10.98 9.91 14.48
CA ASP A 277 11.37 10.02 15.90
C ASP A 277 12.37 11.17 16.13
N MET A 278 13.21 11.51 15.15
CA MET A 278 14.26 12.54 15.27
C MET A 278 13.76 13.97 15.01
N ILE A 279 13.01 14.17 13.92
CA ILE A 279 12.57 15.51 13.47
C ILE A 279 11.06 15.72 13.60
N GLY A 280 10.33 14.69 14.05
CA GLY A 280 8.88 14.69 14.20
C GLY A 280 8.15 14.10 12.99
N ALA A 281 6.95 13.59 13.23
CA ALA A 281 6.16 12.86 12.23
C ALA A 281 5.74 13.73 11.03
N LEU A 282 5.21 14.93 11.28
CA LEU A 282 4.73 15.84 10.23
C LEU A 282 5.86 16.41 9.37
N PRO A 283 6.99 16.90 9.91
CA PRO A 283 8.14 17.29 9.10
C PRO A 283 8.68 16.16 8.24
N THR A 284 8.74 14.93 8.77
CA THR A 284 9.13 13.73 7.99
C THR A 284 8.16 13.48 6.85
N TYR A 285 6.85 13.56 7.09
CA TYR A 285 5.85 13.41 6.03
C TYR A 285 6.03 14.45 4.93
N ILE A 286 6.25 15.72 5.28
CA ILE A 286 6.50 16.80 4.31
C ILE A 286 7.78 16.51 3.50
N LEU A 287 8.88 16.17 4.16
CA LEU A 287 10.17 15.91 3.52
C LEU A 287 10.07 14.76 2.50
N MET A 288 9.47 13.65 2.91
CA MET A 288 9.28 12.49 2.05
C MET A 288 8.32 12.80 0.89
N SER A 289 7.27 13.61 1.12
CA SER A 289 6.35 14.06 0.07
C SER A 289 7.05 14.94 -0.98
N ILE A 290 7.97 15.79 -0.57
CA ILE A 290 8.77 16.61 -1.50
C ILE A 290 9.62 15.70 -2.40
N GLY A 291 10.34 14.75 -1.82
CA GLY A 291 11.14 13.80 -2.58
C GLY A 291 10.31 12.96 -3.57
N GLN A 292 9.16 12.46 -3.14
CA GLN A 292 8.22 11.73 -3.99
C GLN A 292 7.73 12.59 -5.17
N THR A 293 7.32 13.83 -4.90
CA THR A 293 6.76 14.75 -5.89
C THR A 293 7.78 15.16 -6.96
N ILE A 294 9.03 15.39 -6.56
CA ILE A 294 10.12 15.70 -7.49
C ILE A 294 10.49 14.47 -8.31
N SER A 295 10.63 13.32 -7.65
CA SER A 295 11.05 12.09 -8.34
C SER A 295 10.01 11.62 -9.36
N VAL A 296 8.71 11.71 -9.07
CA VAL A 296 7.68 11.29 -10.03
C VAL A 296 7.71 12.10 -11.31
N LEU A 297 8.00 13.39 -11.22
CA LEU A 297 8.10 14.29 -12.38
C LEU A 297 9.24 13.91 -13.33
N GLY A 298 10.31 13.30 -12.82
CA GLY A 298 11.50 12.98 -13.60
C GLY A 298 11.34 11.80 -14.56
N PHE A 299 10.46 10.84 -14.29
CA PHE A 299 10.38 9.59 -15.06
C PHE A 299 10.20 9.77 -16.58
N PRO A 300 9.33 10.65 -17.10
CA PRO A 300 9.16 10.82 -18.54
C PRO A 300 10.34 11.51 -19.25
N TYR A 301 11.28 12.10 -18.50
CA TYR A 301 12.36 12.92 -19.06
C TYR A 301 13.74 12.23 -19.01
N ILE A 302 13.82 11.04 -18.41
CA ILE A 302 15.06 10.28 -18.32
C ILE A 302 15.00 9.12 -19.31
N ASP A 303 15.94 9.10 -20.26
CA ASP A 303 16.05 8.15 -21.37
C ASP A 303 17.23 7.16 -21.21
N PHE A 304 18.07 7.31 -20.16
CA PHE A 304 19.22 6.45 -19.92
C PHE A 304 19.03 5.54 -18.70
N LYS A 305 19.49 4.29 -18.83
CA LYS A 305 19.24 3.20 -17.88
C LYS A 305 19.63 3.51 -16.44
N VAL A 306 20.83 4.07 -16.23
CA VAL A 306 21.32 4.35 -14.86
C VAL A 306 20.47 5.44 -14.18
N GLY A 307 20.08 6.48 -14.92
CA GLY A 307 19.22 7.54 -14.40
C GLY A 307 17.84 7.01 -13.96
N LEU A 308 17.27 6.08 -14.73
CA LEU A 308 15.99 5.44 -14.36
C LEU A 308 16.11 4.63 -13.07
N PHE A 309 17.20 3.89 -12.85
CA PHE A 309 17.44 3.17 -11.60
C PHE A 309 17.62 4.11 -10.41
N VAL A 310 18.39 5.19 -10.58
CA VAL A 310 18.59 6.21 -9.53
C VAL A 310 17.27 6.89 -9.18
N LEU A 311 16.48 7.25 -10.18
CA LEU A 311 15.19 7.88 -9.97
C LEU A 311 14.19 6.93 -9.33
N ALA A 312 14.17 5.65 -9.73
CA ALA A 312 13.36 4.61 -9.12
C ALA A 312 13.73 4.38 -7.65
N ALA A 313 15.02 4.37 -7.33
CA ALA A 313 15.51 4.28 -5.95
C ALA A 313 15.07 5.50 -5.11
N ALA A 314 15.21 6.72 -5.63
CA ALA A 314 14.79 7.94 -4.96
C ALA A 314 13.28 8.00 -4.73
N PHE A 315 12.49 7.69 -5.77
CA PHE A 315 11.04 7.63 -5.65
C PHE A 315 10.60 6.52 -4.68
N GLY A 316 11.15 5.32 -4.81
CA GLY A 316 10.85 4.18 -3.94
C GLY A 316 11.10 4.49 -2.47
N PHE A 317 12.27 5.07 -2.16
CA PHE A 317 12.63 5.49 -0.81
C PHE A 317 11.64 6.51 -0.24
N THR A 318 11.32 7.54 -1.02
CA THR A 318 10.49 8.65 -0.54
C THR A 318 9.00 8.27 -0.46
N TYR A 319 8.45 7.58 -1.47
CA TYR A 319 7.04 7.18 -1.46
C TYR A 319 6.71 6.23 -0.30
N SER A 320 7.56 5.24 -0.07
CA SER A 320 7.38 4.32 1.06
C SER A 320 7.62 4.98 2.42
N GLY A 321 8.53 5.95 2.46
CA GLY A 321 8.75 6.82 3.62
C GLY A 321 7.50 7.61 3.99
N VAL A 322 6.79 8.14 2.99
CA VAL A 322 5.48 8.80 3.19
C VAL A 322 4.47 7.86 3.83
N MET A 323 4.35 6.62 3.35
CA MET A 323 3.40 5.65 3.90
C MET A 323 3.63 5.37 5.38
N SER A 324 4.90 5.30 5.81
CA SER A 324 5.23 5.17 7.23
C SER A 324 4.91 6.44 8.02
N ALA A 325 5.26 7.61 7.48
CA ALA A 325 5.02 8.89 8.14
C ALA A 325 3.53 9.18 8.35
N ILE A 326 2.65 8.81 7.42
CA ILE A 326 1.19 8.91 7.56
C ILE A 326 0.70 8.13 8.80
N LEU A 327 1.16 6.89 8.96
CA LEU A 327 0.77 6.05 10.10
C LEU A 327 1.27 6.61 11.42
N VAL A 328 2.50 7.15 11.43
CA VAL A 328 3.09 7.80 12.60
C VAL A 328 2.32 9.08 12.95
N CYS A 329 1.99 9.92 11.98
CA CYS A 329 1.16 11.12 12.20
C CYS A 329 -0.21 10.75 12.80
N ALA A 330 -0.91 9.77 12.22
CA ALA A 330 -2.20 9.32 12.71
C ALA A 330 -2.12 8.80 14.15
N ARG A 331 -1.02 8.10 14.51
CA ARG A 331 -0.83 7.56 15.87
C ARG A 331 -0.39 8.65 16.87
N MET A 332 0.46 9.57 16.44
CA MET A 332 1.09 10.54 17.33
C MET A 332 0.27 11.81 17.57
N MET A 333 -0.63 12.17 16.67
CA MET A 333 -1.40 13.43 16.73
C MET A 333 -2.85 13.25 17.18
N VAL A 334 -3.26 12.02 17.49
CA VAL A 334 -4.62 11.67 17.91
C VAL A 334 -4.53 10.83 19.18
N SER A 335 -5.52 10.91 20.07
CA SER A 335 -5.55 10.10 21.30
C SER A 335 -5.58 8.60 20.97
N ALA A 336 -5.08 7.78 21.88
CA ALA A 336 -5.08 6.32 21.74
C ALA A 336 -6.47 5.75 21.45
N LYS A 337 -7.53 6.39 22.01
CA LYS A 337 -8.94 6.03 21.79
C LYS A 337 -9.40 6.20 20.34
N LEU A 338 -8.92 7.23 19.65
CA LEU A 338 -9.32 7.56 18.28
C LEU A 338 -8.26 7.16 17.23
N ALA A 339 -7.05 6.75 17.64
CA ALA A 339 -5.96 6.37 16.74
C ALA A 339 -6.38 5.28 15.75
N GLY A 340 -7.14 4.28 16.18
CA GLY A 340 -7.67 3.24 15.30
C GLY A 340 -8.60 3.79 14.21
N ARG A 341 -9.47 4.74 14.57
CA ARG A 341 -10.36 5.41 13.60
C ARG A 341 -9.58 6.30 12.63
N ALA A 342 -8.59 7.03 13.13
CA ALA A 342 -7.72 7.87 12.31
C ALA A 342 -6.94 7.04 11.27
N MET A 343 -6.40 5.90 11.68
CA MET A 343 -5.70 4.98 10.79
C MET A 343 -6.65 4.35 9.76
N ALA A 344 -7.86 3.96 10.16
CA ALA A 344 -8.87 3.41 9.26
C ALA A 344 -9.32 4.42 8.19
N LEU A 345 -9.58 5.67 8.59
CA LEU A 345 -9.92 6.74 7.67
C LEU A 345 -8.75 7.10 6.75
N GLY A 346 -7.53 7.21 7.29
CA GLY A 346 -6.33 7.40 6.48
C GLY A 346 -6.14 6.30 5.45
N SER A 347 -6.34 5.04 5.84
CA SER A 347 -6.29 3.90 4.91
C SER A 347 -7.40 3.97 3.86
N PHE A 348 -8.63 4.28 4.24
CA PHE A 348 -9.75 4.45 3.31
C PHE A 348 -9.45 5.50 2.24
N PHE A 349 -9.09 6.71 2.66
CA PHE A 349 -8.75 7.79 1.73
C PHE A 349 -7.48 7.52 0.93
N GLY A 350 -6.53 6.78 1.52
CA GLY A 350 -5.35 6.29 0.81
C GLY A 350 -5.72 5.39 -0.37
N TRP A 351 -6.57 4.39 -0.15
CA TRP A 351 -7.02 3.51 -1.23
C TRP A 351 -7.86 4.24 -2.28
N VAL A 352 -8.71 5.19 -1.87
CA VAL A 352 -9.42 6.08 -2.82
C VAL A 352 -8.42 6.84 -3.69
N GLY A 353 -7.41 7.47 -3.09
CA GLY A 353 -6.35 8.18 -3.82
C GLY A 353 -5.58 7.27 -4.78
N MET A 354 -5.21 6.06 -4.31
CA MET A 354 -4.53 5.05 -5.15
C MET A 354 -5.37 4.69 -6.37
N GLY A 355 -6.66 4.44 -6.19
CA GLY A 355 -7.59 4.14 -7.28
C GLY A 355 -7.69 5.29 -8.27
N LEU A 356 -7.91 6.51 -7.79
CA LEU A 356 -8.04 7.71 -8.64
C LEU A 356 -6.78 7.94 -9.48
N GLY A 357 -5.58 7.84 -8.88
CA GLY A 357 -4.34 8.05 -9.61
C GLY A 357 -4.10 7.00 -10.69
N GLY A 358 -4.42 5.72 -10.42
CA GLY A 358 -4.34 4.67 -11.43
C GLY A 358 -5.23 4.95 -12.64
N TYR A 359 -6.49 5.35 -12.41
CA TYR A 359 -7.42 5.68 -13.49
C TYR A 359 -7.02 6.95 -14.27
N PHE A 360 -6.78 8.05 -13.56
CA PHE A 360 -6.43 9.31 -14.22
C PHE A 360 -5.10 9.24 -14.97
N GLY A 361 -4.14 8.43 -14.48
CA GLY A 361 -2.90 8.18 -15.22
C GLY A 361 -3.15 7.55 -16.59
N GLY A 362 -4.04 6.55 -16.67
CA GLY A 362 -4.43 5.93 -17.94
C GLY A 362 -5.30 6.85 -18.81
N LEU A 363 -6.26 7.54 -18.23
CA LEU A 363 -7.14 8.48 -18.94
C LEU A 363 -6.35 9.61 -19.62
N LEU A 364 -5.36 10.17 -18.92
CA LEU A 364 -4.52 11.21 -19.49
C LEU A 364 -3.67 10.69 -20.65
N PHE A 365 -3.18 9.45 -20.55
CA PHE A 365 -2.53 8.79 -21.68
C PHE A 365 -3.49 8.63 -22.87
N ASP A 366 -4.72 8.15 -22.64
CA ASP A 366 -5.71 7.97 -23.70
C ASP A 366 -6.06 9.28 -24.44
N ILE A 367 -6.06 10.42 -23.71
CA ILE A 367 -6.35 11.77 -24.29
C ILE A 367 -5.13 12.37 -25.00
N LYS A 368 -3.92 12.16 -24.46
CA LYS A 368 -2.71 12.87 -24.90
C LYS A 368 -1.76 12.03 -25.75
N GLY A 369 -1.88 10.71 -25.72
CA GLY A 369 -1.07 9.77 -26.48
C GLY A 369 0.29 9.44 -25.84
N ASP A 370 0.63 10.07 -24.71
CA ASP A 370 1.87 9.80 -23.97
C ASP A 370 1.68 9.92 -22.45
N TYR A 371 2.61 9.35 -21.68
CA TYR A 371 2.56 9.36 -20.21
C TYR A 371 3.11 10.64 -19.55
N THR A 372 3.69 11.57 -20.30
CA THR A 372 4.26 12.81 -19.74
C THR A 372 3.22 13.57 -18.93
N TRP A 373 2.01 13.71 -19.46
CA TRP A 373 0.89 14.36 -18.78
C TRP A 373 0.43 13.61 -17.54
N SER A 374 0.47 12.28 -17.56
CA SER A 374 0.10 11.45 -16.42
C SER A 374 1.05 11.65 -15.24
N PHE A 375 2.35 11.69 -15.50
CA PHE A 375 3.37 11.91 -14.47
C PHE A 375 3.45 13.37 -14.00
N GLN A 376 3.21 14.34 -14.89
CA GLN A 376 3.02 15.75 -14.51
C GLN A 376 1.79 15.92 -13.59
N PHE A 377 0.67 15.31 -13.94
CA PHE A 377 -0.52 15.29 -13.09
C PHE A 377 -0.21 14.69 -11.71
N ALA A 378 0.49 13.58 -11.65
CA ALA A 378 0.92 12.97 -10.40
C ALA A 378 1.75 13.94 -9.55
N SER A 379 2.72 14.64 -10.16
CA SER A 379 3.52 15.67 -9.48
C SER A 379 2.68 16.87 -9.03
N ALA A 380 1.70 17.31 -9.82
CA ALA A 380 0.78 18.37 -9.42
C ALA A 380 -0.03 17.95 -8.19
N MET A 381 -0.54 16.72 -8.14
CA MET A 381 -1.26 16.19 -6.95
C MET A 381 -0.32 16.07 -5.74
N GLY A 382 0.93 15.65 -5.94
CA GLY A 382 1.95 15.67 -4.90
C GLY A 382 2.21 17.09 -4.36
N SER A 383 2.20 18.09 -5.21
CA SER A 383 2.34 19.51 -4.82
C SER A 383 1.14 19.99 -4.00
N VAL A 384 -0.08 19.58 -4.36
CA VAL A 384 -1.28 19.86 -3.56
C VAL A 384 -1.19 19.22 -2.17
N ASN A 385 -0.70 17.96 -2.09
CA ASN A 385 -0.45 17.29 -0.81
C ASN A 385 0.54 18.10 0.06
N ILE A 386 1.67 18.53 -0.50
CA ILE A 386 2.68 19.33 0.22
C ILE A 386 2.06 20.64 0.71
N PHE A 387 1.26 21.32 -0.12
CA PHE A 387 0.58 22.56 0.25
C PHE A 387 -0.38 22.34 1.43
N ILE A 388 -1.19 21.27 1.42
CA ILE A 388 -2.09 20.91 2.53
C ILE A 388 -1.29 20.67 3.82
N LEU A 389 -0.20 19.88 3.75
CA LEU A 389 0.64 19.59 4.91
C LEU A 389 1.33 20.84 5.46
N TRP A 390 1.76 21.74 4.60
CA TRP A 390 2.35 23.02 5.01
C TRP A 390 1.34 23.92 5.71
N GLN A 391 0.12 24.02 5.20
CA GLN A 391 -0.96 24.74 5.86
C GLN A 391 -1.33 24.11 7.21
N PHE A 392 -1.38 22.78 7.27
CA PHE A 392 -1.59 22.05 8.53
C PHE A 392 -0.48 22.36 9.55
N HIS A 393 0.78 22.35 9.13
CA HIS A 393 1.91 22.72 10.00
C HIS A 393 1.82 24.16 10.52
N LYS A 394 1.47 25.12 9.65
CA LYS A 394 1.22 26.51 10.07
C LYS A 394 0.09 26.62 11.08
N ARG A 395 -1.00 25.87 10.87
CA ARG A 395 -2.17 25.86 11.75
C ARG A 395 -1.80 25.37 13.16
N ILE A 396 -1.01 24.28 13.24
CA ILE A 396 -0.49 23.76 14.51
C ILE A 396 0.33 24.81 15.24
N LYS A 397 1.30 25.46 14.56
CA LYS A 397 2.15 26.50 15.16
C LYS A 397 1.33 27.69 15.68
N LYS A 398 0.36 28.18 14.89
CA LYS A 398 -0.50 29.30 15.27
C LYS A 398 -1.29 28.98 16.55
N GLN A 399 -1.84 27.77 16.65
CA GLN A 399 -2.63 27.39 17.82
C GLN A 399 -1.75 27.17 19.05
N ALA A 400 -0.56 26.58 18.90
CA ALA A 400 0.39 26.41 19.98
C ALA A 400 0.85 27.76 20.60
N HIS A 401 1.02 28.79 19.76
CA HIS A 401 1.31 30.15 20.25
C HIS A 401 0.10 30.84 20.88
N ALA A 402 -1.12 30.46 20.57
CA ALA A 402 -2.31 31.05 21.19
C ALA A 402 -2.68 30.41 22.52
N THR A 403 -2.14 29.25 22.83
CA THR A 403 -2.36 28.51 24.09
C THR A 403 -1.19 28.60 25.05
N ALA A 404 -0.03 29.10 24.63
CA ALA A 404 1.14 29.48 25.46
C ALA A 404 1.05 30.90 25.94
#